data_581b3b3652c35afc81e9c461b31805d6
#
_entry.id   581b3b3652c35afc81e9c461b31805d6
#
_cell.length_a   1.000
_cell.length_b   1.000
_cell.length_c   1.000
_cell.angle_alpha   90.00
_cell.angle_beta   90.00
_cell.angle_gamma   90.00
#
_symmetry.space_group_name_H-M   'P 1'
#
loop_
_entity.id
_entity.type
_entity.pdbx_description
1 polymer ?
#
loop_
_entity_poly.entity_id
_entity_poly.type
_entity_poly.pdbx_seq_one_letter_code
_entity_poly.pdbx_strand_id
1 'polypeptide(L)'
;MPLKDAERIIQHYKEGKEHMSETLQEQPQPSLAANSTAVVPEVMKDLTDRLAKGVQTYGTPLMTHNGRNALQDLYEELLDAACYVKQLMMEQAK
;
A
#
# COMPACT_ATOMS: atom_id res chain seq x y z
N MET A 1 2.49 -1.97 24.12
CA MET A 1 1.63 -0.82 24.46
C MET A 1 0.45 -1.29 25.29
N PRO A 2 0.14 -0.60 26.40
CA PRO A 2 -1.05 -0.94 27.16
C PRO A 2 -2.33 -0.81 26.34
N LEU A 3 -3.26 -1.73 26.57
CA LEU A 3 -4.53 -1.73 25.85
C LEU A 3 -5.30 -0.43 26.03
N LYS A 4 -5.18 0.20 27.21
CA LYS A 4 -5.86 1.47 27.46
C LYS A 4 -5.43 2.59 26.51
N ASP A 5 -4.15 2.61 26.13
CA ASP A 5 -3.67 3.62 25.20
C ASP A 5 -4.21 3.37 23.79
N ALA A 6 -4.26 2.11 23.39
CA ALA A 6 -4.85 1.73 22.11
C ALA A 6 -6.34 2.08 22.06
N GLU A 7 -7.06 1.84 23.15
CA GLU A 7 -8.48 2.17 23.25
C GLU A 7 -8.73 3.67 23.12
N ARG A 8 -7.86 4.50 23.74
CA ARG A 8 -7.98 5.96 23.63
C ARG A 8 -7.78 6.43 22.19
N ILE A 9 -6.80 5.86 21.51
CA ILE A 9 -6.54 6.21 20.11
C ILE A 9 -7.75 5.84 19.25
N ILE A 10 -8.29 4.63 19.45
CA ILE A 10 -9.47 4.19 18.71
C ILE A 10 -10.66 5.10 18.98
N GLN A 11 -10.89 5.48 20.24
CA GLN A 11 -11.98 6.36 20.59
C GLN A 11 -11.85 7.74 19.93
N HIS A 12 -10.63 8.27 19.92
CA HIS A 12 -10.36 9.55 19.27
C HIS A 12 -10.75 9.53 17.80
N TYR A 13 -10.39 8.45 17.09
CA TYR A 13 -10.73 8.32 15.68
C TYR A 13 -12.21 8.08 15.46
N LYS A 14 -12.90 7.39 16.36
CA LYS A 14 -14.34 7.22 16.27
C LYS A 14 -15.09 8.53 16.37
N GLU A 15 -14.56 9.47 17.14
CA GLU A 15 -15.14 10.81 17.25
C GLU A 15 -14.99 11.60 15.94
N GLY A 16 -13.97 11.29 15.13
CA GLY A 16 -13.78 11.89 13.83
C GLY A 16 -14.21 11.01 12.68
N LYS A 17 -15.13 10.11 12.90
CA LYS A 17 -15.51 9.08 11.92
C LYS A 17 -16.03 9.60 10.60
N GLU A 18 -16.50 10.82 10.55
CA GLU A 18 -17.02 11.41 9.31
C GLU A 18 -15.95 11.46 8.23
N HIS A 19 -14.70 11.71 8.62
CA HIS A 19 -13.58 11.71 7.66
C HIS A 19 -13.32 10.32 7.10
N MET A 20 -13.50 9.29 7.92
CA MET A 20 -13.27 7.92 7.47
C MET A 20 -14.36 7.46 6.52
N SER A 21 -15.61 7.85 6.77
CA SER A 21 -16.72 7.44 5.91
C SER A 21 -16.63 8.06 4.52
N GLU A 22 -15.93 9.19 4.36
CA GLU A 22 -15.72 9.81 3.06
C GLU A 22 -14.77 9.00 2.17
N THR A 23 -13.88 8.19 2.77
CA THR A 23 -12.88 7.43 2.03
C THR A 23 -13.19 5.95 1.93
N LEU A 24 -14.09 5.45 2.79
CA LEU A 24 -14.46 4.03 2.84
C LEU A 24 -15.86 3.87 2.29
N GLN A 25 -15.98 3.90 0.98
CA GLN A 25 -17.26 3.81 0.29
C GLN A 25 -17.50 2.40 -0.19
N GLU A 26 -18.78 2.03 -0.23
CA GLU A 26 -19.20 0.76 -0.81
C GLU A 26 -18.84 0.74 -2.29
N GLN A 27 -18.36 -0.40 -2.76
CA GLN A 27 -17.90 -0.55 -4.13
C GLN A 27 -18.89 -1.40 -4.93
N PRO A 28 -19.10 -1.08 -6.21
CA PRO A 28 -19.92 -1.93 -7.07
C PRO A 28 -19.21 -3.24 -7.37
N GLN A 29 -19.97 -4.22 -7.84
CA GLN A 29 -19.39 -5.46 -8.34
C GLN A 29 -18.50 -5.18 -9.55
N PRO A 30 -17.39 -5.90 -9.67
CA PRO A 30 -16.55 -5.72 -10.86
C PRO A 30 -17.30 -6.00 -12.16
N SER A 31 -17.00 -5.22 -13.16
CA SER A 31 -17.58 -5.40 -14.48
C SER A 31 -16.49 -5.26 -15.55
N LEU A 32 -16.73 -5.86 -16.71
CA LEU A 32 -15.77 -5.86 -17.80
C LEU A 32 -16.17 -4.83 -18.85
N ALA A 33 -15.32 -3.83 -19.04
CA ALA A 33 -15.49 -2.86 -20.13
C ALA A 33 -14.67 -3.28 -21.34
N ALA A 34 -15.05 -2.77 -22.52
CA ALA A 34 -14.40 -3.15 -23.78
C ALA A 34 -12.90 -2.79 -23.81
N ASN A 35 -12.52 -1.75 -23.06
CA ASN A 35 -11.13 -1.29 -23.01
C ASN A 35 -10.37 -1.79 -21.78
N SER A 36 -10.93 -2.79 -21.09
CA SER A 36 -10.30 -3.35 -19.90
C SER A 36 -9.05 -4.15 -20.26
N THR A 37 -8.05 -4.06 -19.40
CA THR A 37 -6.80 -4.79 -19.52
C THR A 37 -6.50 -5.50 -18.21
N ALA A 38 -6.03 -6.73 -18.28
CA ALA A 38 -5.69 -7.49 -17.07
C ALA A 38 -4.50 -6.83 -16.36
N VAL A 39 -4.61 -6.67 -15.05
CA VAL A 39 -3.61 -5.96 -14.25
C VAL A 39 -2.41 -6.84 -13.93
N VAL A 40 -2.65 -8.10 -13.54
CA VAL A 40 -1.57 -8.98 -13.06
C VAL A 40 -0.44 -9.15 -14.08
N PRO A 41 -0.70 -9.36 -15.38
CA PRO A 41 0.40 -9.45 -16.35
C PRO A 41 1.27 -8.20 -16.40
N GLU A 42 0.66 -7.01 -16.21
CA GLU A 42 1.44 -5.77 -16.17
C GLU A 42 2.31 -5.68 -14.92
N VAL A 43 1.79 -6.13 -13.79
CA VAL A 43 2.57 -6.19 -12.55
C VAL A 43 3.72 -7.18 -12.71
N MET A 44 3.49 -8.31 -13.35
CA MET A 44 4.55 -9.30 -13.63
C MET A 44 5.67 -8.72 -14.48
N LYS A 45 5.30 -7.91 -15.47
CA LYS A 45 6.29 -7.21 -16.30
C LYS A 45 7.13 -6.26 -15.45
N ASP A 46 6.48 -5.47 -14.59
CA ASP A 46 7.17 -4.56 -13.70
C ASP A 46 8.10 -5.30 -12.73
N LEU A 47 7.65 -6.45 -12.21
CA LEU A 47 8.48 -7.28 -11.33
C LEU A 47 9.72 -7.80 -12.05
N THR A 48 9.58 -8.22 -13.30
CA THR A 48 10.71 -8.66 -14.12
C THR A 48 11.72 -7.54 -14.32
N ASP A 49 11.25 -6.34 -14.60
CA ASP A 49 12.11 -5.17 -14.78
C ASP A 49 12.83 -4.82 -13.48
N ARG A 50 12.14 -4.88 -12.34
CA ARG A 50 12.75 -4.63 -11.04
C ARG A 50 13.81 -5.67 -10.69
N LEU A 51 13.56 -6.92 -11.01
CA LEU A 51 14.55 -7.98 -10.81
C LEU A 51 15.84 -7.69 -11.59
N ALA A 52 15.71 -7.36 -12.87
CA ALA A 52 16.85 -7.06 -13.71
C ALA A 52 17.63 -5.85 -13.20
N LYS A 53 16.92 -4.80 -12.79
CA LYS A 53 17.52 -3.58 -12.25
C LYS A 53 18.25 -3.85 -10.93
N GLY A 54 17.66 -4.69 -10.07
CA GLY A 54 18.28 -5.05 -8.80
C GLY A 54 19.57 -5.83 -9.01
N VAL A 55 19.57 -6.78 -9.92
CA VAL A 55 20.77 -7.53 -10.26
C VAL A 55 21.85 -6.61 -10.84
N GLN A 56 21.46 -5.69 -11.70
CA GLN A 56 22.40 -4.72 -12.27
C GLN A 56 23.02 -3.82 -11.19
N THR A 57 22.23 -3.40 -10.20
CA THR A 57 22.68 -2.47 -9.15
C THR A 57 23.49 -3.17 -8.07
N TYR A 58 23.05 -4.35 -7.63
CA TYR A 58 23.63 -5.03 -6.46
C TYR A 58 24.41 -6.30 -6.81
N GLY A 59 24.37 -6.75 -8.05
CA GLY A 59 25.05 -7.96 -8.49
C GLY A 59 24.31 -9.25 -8.16
N THR A 60 23.17 -9.16 -7.50
CA THR A 60 22.38 -10.32 -7.08
C THR A 60 20.93 -9.91 -6.97
N PRO A 61 19.97 -10.83 -7.20
CA PRO A 61 18.58 -10.57 -6.87
C PRO A 61 18.39 -10.50 -5.35
N LEU A 62 17.22 -10.06 -4.93
CA LEU A 62 16.84 -10.08 -3.52
C LEU A 62 16.80 -11.54 -3.05
N MET A 63 17.58 -11.86 -2.04
CA MET A 63 17.69 -13.22 -1.52
C MET A 63 17.20 -13.30 -0.09
N THR A 64 16.73 -14.48 0.30
CA THR A 64 16.44 -14.75 1.71
C THR A 64 17.75 -14.74 2.50
N HIS A 65 17.65 -14.50 3.79
CA HIS A 65 18.79 -14.53 4.72
C HIS A 65 19.90 -13.57 4.31
N ASN A 66 19.50 -12.37 3.86
CA ASN A 66 20.44 -11.38 3.35
C ASN A 66 20.96 -10.41 4.42
N GLY A 67 20.65 -10.66 5.68
CA GLY A 67 21.11 -9.83 6.78
C GLY A 67 20.25 -8.63 7.10
N ARG A 68 19.26 -8.32 6.28
CA ARG A 68 18.35 -7.22 6.54
C ARG A 68 17.09 -7.69 7.24
N ASN A 69 16.41 -6.76 7.93
CA ASN A 69 15.13 -7.03 8.54
C ASN A 69 14.02 -6.68 7.53
N ALA A 70 13.61 -7.67 6.76
CA ALA A 70 12.62 -7.46 5.70
C ALA A 70 11.27 -6.98 6.26
N LEU A 71 10.88 -7.45 7.43
CA LEU A 71 9.62 -7.03 8.03
C LEU A 71 9.64 -5.54 8.37
N GLN A 72 10.73 -5.05 8.94
CA GLN A 72 10.90 -3.64 9.24
C GLN A 72 10.89 -2.80 7.95
N ASP A 73 11.64 -3.23 6.95
CA ASP A 73 11.67 -2.53 5.66
C ASP A 73 10.28 -2.47 5.03
N LEU A 74 9.55 -3.57 5.06
CA LEU A 74 8.19 -3.61 4.51
C LEU A 74 7.24 -2.69 5.27
N TYR A 75 7.34 -2.68 6.59
CA TYR A 75 6.48 -1.82 7.40
C TYR A 75 6.68 -0.36 7.04
N GLU A 76 7.93 0.06 6.90
CA GLU A 76 8.25 1.43 6.52
C GLU A 76 7.71 1.78 5.14
N GLU A 77 7.85 0.86 4.18
CA GLU A 77 7.29 1.06 2.83
C GLU A 77 5.77 1.16 2.84
N LEU A 78 5.10 0.37 3.67
CA LEU A 78 3.65 0.43 3.77
C LEU A 78 3.17 1.74 4.38
N LEU A 79 3.89 2.27 5.35
CA LEU A 79 3.58 3.57 5.92
C LEU A 79 3.69 4.67 4.86
N ASP A 80 4.76 4.67 4.09
CA ASP A 80 4.96 5.62 3.02
C ASP A 80 3.88 5.47 1.95
N ALA A 81 3.56 4.23 1.58
CA ALA A 81 2.52 3.97 0.59
C ALA A 81 1.16 4.50 1.04
N ALA A 82 0.83 4.33 2.32
CA ALA A 82 -0.43 4.86 2.86
C ALA A 82 -0.48 6.39 2.76
N CYS A 83 0.64 7.05 3.02
CA CYS A 83 0.73 8.50 2.90
C CYS A 83 0.50 8.97 1.47
N TYR A 84 1.12 8.30 0.49
CA TYR A 84 0.92 8.64 -0.91
C TYR A 84 -0.51 8.40 -1.37
N VAL A 85 -1.10 7.30 -0.95
CA VAL A 85 -2.50 7.01 -1.28
C VAL A 85 -3.40 8.11 -0.71
N LYS A 86 -3.19 8.49 0.53
CA LYS A 86 -4.00 9.53 1.17
C LYS A 86 -3.81 10.88 0.47
N GLN A 87 -2.59 11.20 0.08
CA GLN A 87 -2.32 12.42 -0.66
C GLN A 87 -3.15 12.48 -1.94
N LEU A 88 -3.15 11.39 -2.72
CA LEU A 88 -3.92 11.34 -3.97
C LEU A 88 -5.41 11.47 -3.71
N MET A 89 -5.93 10.83 -2.67
CA MET A 89 -7.33 10.93 -2.32
C MET A 89 -7.71 12.37 -1.97
N MET A 90 -6.87 13.06 -1.21
CA MET A 90 -7.11 14.45 -0.84
C MET A 90 -7.07 15.37 -2.05
N GLU A 91 -6.17 15.11 -2.99
CA GLU A 91 -6.07 15.91 -4.22
C GLU A 91 -7.28 15.70 -5.13
N GLN A 92 -7.89 14.53 -5.09
CA GLN A 92 -9.07 14.22 -5.89
C GLN A 92 -10.38 14.68 -5.25
N ALA A 93 -10.38 14.99 -3.97
CA ALA A 93 -11.58 15.27 -3.19
C ALA A 93 -12.02 16.75 -3.25
N LYS A 94 -11.84 17.42 -4.32
CA LYS A 94 -12.21 18.83 -4.45
C LYS A 94 -13.70 19.03 -4.71
#